data_2ea32728fcf75827924940fcc2190378
#
_entry.id   2ea32728fcf75827924940fcc2190378
#
_cell.length_a   1.000
_cell.length_b   1.000
_cell.length_c   1.000
_cell.angle_alpha   90.00
_cell.angle_beta   90.00
_cell.angle_gamma   90.00
#
_symmetry.space_group_name_H-M   'P 1'
#
loop_
_entity.id
_entity.type
_entity.pdbx_description
1 polymer ?
#
loop_
_entity_poly.entity_id
_entity_poly.type
_entity_poly.pdbx_seq_one_letter_code
_entity_poly.pdbx_strand_id
1 'polypeptide(L)'
;MCIRDSISTLDVYQSEPFWKKINNLEVFEKTEHNLIRMVVPPANGSKLSKYLENNHNYFIDWCGSLFWIEVNSKKEEKIKDLKKMAKDFGGYLTVIKTSSEYDYGEAIFTVDKVRLIISEKVKQSFDPKRILNPGKMYRGV
;
A
#
# COMPACT_ATOMS: atom_id res chain seq x y z
N MET A 1 20.43 -12.37 19.76
CA MET A 1 19.56 -12.78 18.65
C MET A 1 20.10 -14.09 18.11
N CYS A 2 19.36 -15.21 18.26
CA CYS A 2 19.85 -16.52 17.81
C CYS A 2 19.81 -16.61 16.29
N ILE A 3 20.97 -16.74 15.65
CA ILE A 3 21.15 -16.95 14.21
C ILE A 3 20.76 -18.39 13.80
N ARG A 4 20.20 -19.18 14.73
CA ARG A 4 19.97 -20.63 14.55
C ARG A 4 18.96 -20.98 13.45
N ASP A 5 18.13 -20.02 13.04
CA ASP A 5 17.04 -20.24 12.08
C ASP A 5 17.33 -19.58 10.71
N SER A 6 18.56 -19.09 10.50
CA SER A 6 18.95 -18.49 9.22
C SER A 6 19.18 -19.56 8.17
N ILE A 7 18.49 -19.46 7.04
CA ILE A 7 18.61 -20.35 5.88
C ILE A 7 19.91 -20.05 5.11
N SER A 8 20.31 -18.76 5.09
CA SER A 8 21.55 -18.30 4.45
C SER A 8 22.06 -17.01 5.09
N THR A 9 23.32 -16.71 4.90
CA THR A 9 23.95 -15.43 5.29
C THR A 9 24.42 -14.72 4.04
N LEU A 10 24.19 -13.41 3.99
CA LEU A 10 24.72 -12.54 2.94
C LEU A 10 25.99 -11.85 3.48
N ASP A 11 27.04 -11.80 2.67
CA ASP A 11 28.18 -10.94 2.95
C ASP A 11 27.86 -9.46 2.70
N VAL A 12 28.78 -8.56 3.00
CA VAL A 12 28.58 -7.11 2.86
C VAL A 12 28.28 -6.73 1.40
N TYR A 13 28.97 -7.36 0.44
CA TYR A 13 28.80 -7.07 -0.99
C TYR A 13 27.48 -7.56 -1.57
N GLN A 14 26.95 -8.65 -1.01
CA GLN A 14 25.66 -9.22 -1.38
C GLN A 14 24.50 -8.51 -0.67
N SER A 15 24.72 -8.07 0.55
CA SER A 15 23.72 -7.45 1.41
C SER A 15 23.26 -6.09 0.87
N GLU A 16 24.19 -5.24 0.44
CA GLU A 16 23.84 -3.90 -0.07
C GLU A 16 22.95 -3.93 -1.32
N PRO A 17 23.27 -4.69 -2.38
CA PRO A 17 22.39 -4.81 -3.55
C PRO A 17 21.03 -5.44 -3.20
N PHE A 18 21.01 -6.41 -2.28
CA PHE A 18 19.79 -7.06 -1.83
C PHE A 18 18.83 -6.05 -1.17
N TRP A 19 19.33 -5.26 -0.20
CA TRP A 19 18.52 -4.23 0.46
C TRP A 19 18.08 -3.12 -0.49
N LYS A 20 18.93 -2.77 -1.46
CA LYS A 20 18.58 -1.81 -2.49
C LYS A 20 17.39 -2.28 -3.33
N LYS A 21 17.37 -3.55 -3.74
CA LYS A 21 16.24 -4.14 -4.46
C LYS A 21 14.94 -4.11 -3.64
N ILE A 22 15.02 -4.44 -2.35
CA ILE A 22 13.87 -4.38 -1.45
C ILE A 22 13.37 -2.94 -1.29
N ASN A 23 14.26 -1.99 -1.02
CA ASN A 23 13.91 -0.59 -0.83
C ASN A 23 13.31 0.04 -2.09
N ASN A 24 13.77 -0.37 -3.27
CA ASN A 24 13.24 0.09 -4.55
C ASN A 24 11.99 -0.67 -4.99
N LEU A 25 11.53 -1.67 -4.23
CA LEU A 25 10.40 -2.53 -4.56
C LEU A 25 10.56 -3.25 -5.92
N GLU A 26 11.81 -3.56 -6.29
CA GLU A 26 12.15 -4.23 -7.55
C GLU A 26 11.54 -5.64 -7.67
N VAL A 27 11.06 -6.19 -6.55
CA VAL A 27 10.28 -7.44 -6.52
C VAL A 27 8.98 -7.33 -7.32
N PHE A 28 8.47 -6.09 -7.52
CA PHE A 28 7.24 -5.78 -8.22
C PHE A 28 7.54 -5.09 -9.57
N GLU A 29 8.19 -5.79 -10.48
CA GLU A 29 8.66 -5.20 -11.74
C GLU A 29 7.56 -4.99 -12.79
N LYS A 30 6.40 -5.62 -12.64
CA LYS A 30 5.33 -5.55 -13.65
C LYS A 30 4.69 -4.15 -13.68
N THR A 31 4.94 -3.45 -14.78
CA THR A 31 4.46 -2.07 -14.99
C THR A 31 2.95 -1.96 -15.16
N GLU A 32 2.28 -3.03 -15.54
CA GLU A 32 0.84 -3.09 -15.81
C GLU A 32 -0.01 -3.32 -14.53
N HIS A 33 0.62 -3.56 -13.40
CA HIS A 33 -0.05 -3.83 -12.15
C HIS A 33 -0.08 -2.60 -11.24
N ASN A 34 -1.12 -2.52 -10.44
CA ASN A 34 -1.21 -1.53 -9.36
C ASN A 34 -0.39 -2.03 -8.16
N LEU A 35 0.38 -1.15 -7.55
CA LEU A 35 1.09 -1.41 -6.31
C LEU A 35 0.39 -0.74 -5.15
N ILE A 36 0.06 -1.53 -4.16
CA ILE A 36 -0.70 -1.11 -2.98
C ILE A 36 0.16 -1.28 -1.74
N ARG A 37 0.11 -0.28 -0.88
CA ARG A 37 0.65 -0.31 0.47
C ARG A 37 -0.50 -0.41 1.46
N MET A 38 -0.56 -1.52 2.20
CA MET A 38 -1.56 -1.73 3.25
C MET A 38 -0.86 -1.85 4.60
N VAL A 39 -1.36 -1.12 5.58
CA VAL A 39 -0.87 -1.20 6.96
C VAL A 39 -2.00 -1.68 7.85
N VAL A 40 -1.73 -2.70 8.65
CA VAL A 40 -2.68 -3.28 9.61
C VAL A 40 -1.99 -3.47 10.97
N PRO A 41 -2.73 -3.55 12.07
CA PRO A 41 -2.15 -3.96 13.34
C PRO A 41 -1.43 -5.32 13.22
N PRO A 42 -0.24 -5.51 13.80
CA PRO A 42 0.55 -6.76 13.66
C PRO A 42 -0.24 -8.02 14.03
N ALA A 43 -1.16 -7.91 14.98
CA ALA A 43 -2.04 -9.02 15.40
C ALA A 43 -2.95 -9.54 14.26
N ASN A 44 -3.20 -8.74 13.25
CA ASN A 44 -4.02 -9.10 12.08
C ASN A 44 -3.18 -9.49 10.86
N GLY A 45 -1.86 -9.31 10.92
CA GLY A 45 -0.95 -9.58 9.79
C GLY A 45 -1.03 -11.01 9.30
N SER A 46 -1.05 -12.00 10.19
CA SER A 46 -1.12 -13.41 9.79
C SER A 46 -2.46 -13.79 9.14
N LYS A 47 -3.55 -13.13 9.53
CA LYS A 47 -4.86 -13.33 8.89
C LYS A 47 -4.87 -12.76 7.48
N LEU A 48 -4.28 -11.57 7.32
CA LEU A 48 -4.15 -10.91 6.03
C LEU A 48 -3.24 -11.73 5.09
N SER A 49 -2.09 -12.24 5.56
CA SER A 49 -1.19 -13.04 4.72
C SER A 49 -1.87 -14.29 4.18
N LYS A 50 -2.63 -15.01 5.00
CA LYS A 50 -3.41 -16.18 4.57
C LYS A 50 -4.42 -15.87 3.46
N TYR A 51 -5.04 -14.69 3.51
CA TYR A 51 -5.94 -14.25 2.44
C TYR A 51 -5.19 -13.92 1.15
N LEU A 52 -4.02 -13.28 1.26
CA LEU A 52 -3.24 -12.84 0.11
C LEU A 52 -2.51 -13.99 -0.60
N GLU A 53 -2.12 -15.03 0.13
CA GLU A 53 -1.25 -16.13 -0.31
C GLU A 53 -1.67 -16.78 -1.63
N ASN A 54 -2.98 -16.95 -1.85
CA ASN A 54 -3.51 -17.58 -3.07
C ASN A 54 -3.99 -16.58 -4.14
N ASN A 55 -3.98 -15.28 -3.84
CA ASN A 55 -4.67 -14.29 -4.68
C ASN A 55 -3.76 -13.19 -5.21
N HIS A 56 -2.65 -12.93 -4.52
CA HIS A 56 -1.81 -11.77 -4.80
C HIS A 56 -0.34 -12.09 -4.61
N ASN A 57 0.50 -11.41 -5.38
CA ASN A 57 1.91 -11.31 -5.10
C ASN A 57 2.11 -10.23 -4.02
N TYR A 58 2.78 -10.54 -2.92
CA TYR A 58 2.92 -9.60 -1.82
C TYR A 58 4.25 -9.78 -1.07
N PHE A 59 4.65 -8.73 -0.39
CA PHE A 59 5.82 -8.68 0.48
C PHE A 59 5.40 -8.10 1.84
N ILE A 60 5.93 -8.68 2.93
CA ILE A 60 5.60 -8.26 4.30
C ILE A 60 6.80 -7.56 4.92
N ASP A 61 6.53 -6.43 5.58
CA ASP A 61 7.52 -5.65 6.31
C ASP A 61 6.95 -5.20 7.69
N TRP A 62 7.73 -4.49 8.46
CA TRP A 62 7.37 -3.95 9.77
C TRP A 62 6.79 -5.00 10.72
N CYS A 63 7.49 -6.15 10.85
CA CYS A 63 7.06 -7.24 11.74
C CYS A 63 5.61 -7.71 11.50
N GLY A 64 5.19 -7.79 10.25
CA GLY A 64 3.85 -8.26 9.88
C GLY A 64 2.78 -7.18 9.86
N SER A 65 3.17 -5.91 9.93
CA SER A 65 2.23 -4.78 9.94
C SER A 65 2.07 -4.11 8.59
N LEU A 66 3.11 -4.11 7.77
CA LEU A 66 3.12 -3.49 6.45
C LEU A 66 3.10 -4.55 5.35
N PHE A 67 2.19 -4.40 4.41
CA PHE A 67 2.06 -5.23 3.23
C PHE A 67 2.20 -4.40 1.97
N TRP A 68 3.10 -4.82 1.09
CA TRP A 68 3.18 -4.38 -0.28
C TRP A 68 2.50 -5.42 -1.14
N ILE A 69 1.49 -5.03 -1.91
CA ILE A 69 0.61 -5.96 -2.61
C ILE A 69 0.54 -5.54 -4.07
N GLU A 70 0.84 -6.48 -4.96
CA GLU A 70 0.67 -6.31 -6.40
C GLU A 70 -0.73 -6.76 -6.81
N VAL A 71 -1.48 -5.87 -7.47
CA VAL A 71 -2.84 -6.13 -7.95
C VAL A 71 -2.91 -5.92 -9.46
N ASN A 72 -3.36 -6.92 -10.20
CA ASN A 72 -3.57 -6.80 -11.63
C ASN A 72 -4.57 -5.68 -11.94
N SER A 73 -4.21 -4.78 -12.84
CA SER A 73 -4.99 -3.58 -13.21
C SER A 73 -6.41 -3.89 -13.70
N LYS A 74 -6.60 -5.01 -14.37
CA LYS A 74 -7.91 -5.43 -14.92
C LYS A 74 -8.94 -5.85 -13.86
N LYS A 75 -8.64 -5.72 -12.57
CA LYS A 75 -9.49 -6.19 -11.47
C LYS A 75 -9.69 -5.10 -10.42
N GLU A 76 -10.31 -4.00 -10.80
CA GLU A 76 -10.64 -2.89 -9.88
C GLU A 76 -11.45 -3.33 -8.65
N GLU A 77 -12.34 -4.31 -8.80
CA GLU A 77 -13.09 -4.90 -7.69
C GLU A 77 -12.17 -5.37 -6.56
N LYS A 78 -11.00 -5.91 -6.91
CA LYS A 78 -10.03 -6.38 -5.90
C LYS A 78 -9.45 -5.25 -5.05
N ILE A 79 -9.30 -4.05 -5.59
CA ILE A 79 -8.82 -2.91 -4.81
C ILE A 79 -9.90 -2.46 -3.81
N LYS A 80 -11.16 -2.48 -4.20
CA LYS A 80 -12.30 -2.19 -3.31
C LYS A 80 -12.38 -3.20 -2.15
N ASP A 81 -12.21 -4.48 -2.46
CA ASP A 81 -12.18 -5.54 -1.45
C ASP A 81 -11.01 -5.37 -0.49
N LEU A 82 -9.82 -5.05 -1.00
CA LEU A 82 -8.64 -4.78 -0.17
C LEU A 82 -8.83 -3.53 0.70
N LYS A 83 -9.47 -2.47 0.19
CA LYS A 83 -9.82 -1.27 0.98
C LYS A 83 -10.77 -1.61 2.13
N LYS A 84 -11.79 -2.40 1.85
CA LYS A 84 -12.74 -2.88 2.87
C LYS A 84 -12.01 -3.72 3.91
N MET A 85 -11.20 -4.67 3.49
CA MET A 85 -10.43 -5.53 4.37
C MET A 85 -9.46 -4.75 5.25
N ALA A 86 -8.74 -3.75 4.70
CA ALA A 86 -7.88 -2.88 5.48
C ALA A 86 -8.66 -2.22 6.63
N LYS A 87 -9.86 -1.72 6.33
CA LYS A 87 -10.73 -1.10 7.33
C LYS A 87 -11.22 -2.11 8.37
N ASP A 88 -11.66 -3.29 7.95
CA ASP A 88 -12.16 -4.35 8.83
C ASP A 88 -11.07 -4.86 9.79
N PHE A 89 -9.81 -4.81 9.37
CA PHE A 89 -8.65 -5.12 10.21
C PHE A 89 -8.11 -3.92 11.02
N GLY A 90 -8.80 -2.78 10.99
CA GLY A 90 -8.38 -1.59 11.73
C GLY A 90 -7.15 -0.90 11.16
N GLY A 91 -6.89 -1.12 9.88
CA GLY A 91 -5.77 -0.58 9.15
C GLY A 91 -6.18 0.43 8.07
N TYR A 92 -5.25 0.70 7.18
CA TYR A 92 -5.48 1.58 6.03
C TYR A 92 -4.68 1.12 4.81
N LEU A 93 -5.15 1.53 3.64
CA LEU A 93 -4.57 1.20 2.36
C LEU A 93 -4.27 2.47 1.58
N THR A 94 -3.14 2.47 0.88
CA THR A 94 -2.72 3.52 -0.03
C THR A 94 -2.32 2.89 -1.36
N VAL A 95 -2.82 3.41 -2.46
CA VAL A 95 -2.36 3.03 -3.81
C VAL A 95 -1.12 3.85 -4.13
N ILE A 96 0.01 3.20 -4.31
CA ILE A 96 1.33 3.84 -4.52
C ILE A 96 1.64 4.02 -5.99
N LYS A 97 1.35 2.99 -6.80
CA LYS A 97 1.56 3.00 -8.24
C LYS A 97 0.29 2.48 -8.90
N THR A 98 -0.11 3.15 -9.95
CA THR A 98 -1.25 2.74 -10.77
C THR A 98 -0.78 2.39 -12.17
N SER A 99 -1.45 1.43 -12.78
CA SER A 99 -1.36 1.26 -14.23
C SER A 99 -2.01 2.44 -14.96
N SER A 100 -1.71 2.59 -16.24
CA SER A 100 -2.29 3.64 -17.09
C SER A 100 -3.82 3.54 -17.24
N GLU A 101 -4.39 2.38 -16.95
CA GLU A 101 -5.82 2.09 -17.08
C GLU A 101 -6.60 2.34 -15.77
N TYR A 102 -5.93 2.74 -14.69
CA TYR A 102 -6.60 2.96 -13.40
C TYR A 102 -7.36 4.29 -13.39
N ASP A 103 -8.66 4.23 -13.13
CA ASP A 103 -9.46 5.45 -12.92
C ASP A 103 -9.17 6.06 -11.54
N TYR A 104 -8.52 7.21 -11.53
CA TYR A 104 -8.26 8.02 -10.33
C TYR A 104 -9.53 8.63 -9.70
N GLY A 105 -10.74 8.34 -10.24
CA GLY A 105 -12.01 8.80 -9.70
C GLY A 105 -12.30 8.31 -8.28
N GLU A 106 -11.61 7.24 -7.84
CA GLU A 106 -11.66 6.75 -6.46
C GLU A 106 -10.48 7.22 -5.63
N ALA A 107 -10.71 7.47 -4.33
CA ALA A 107 -9.66 7.89 -3.42
C ALA A 107 -8.49 6.91 -3.40
N ILE A 108 -7.28 7.44 -3.58
CA ILE A 108 -6.01 6.70 -3.48
C ILE A 108 -5.83 6.13 -2.06
N PHE A 109 -6.43 6.77 -1.06
CA PHE A 109 -6.33 6.40 0.35
C PHE A 109 -7.66 5.87 0.88
N THR A 110 -7.59 4.93 1.82
CA THR A 110 -8.71 4.68 2.72
C THR A 110 -8.79 5.82 3.72
N VAL A 111 -9.89 6.56 3.67
CA VAL A 111 -10.15 7.66 4.60
C VAL A 111 -11.53 7.52 5.21
N ASP A 112 -11.63 7.75 6.51
CA ASP A 112 -12.92 7.86 7.18
C ASP A 112 -13.53 9.27 6.99
N LYS A 113 -14.83 9.39 7.25
CA LYS A 113 -15.56 10.65 7.07
C LYS A 113 -14.98 11.79 7.90
N VAL A 114 -14.51 11.51 9.10
CA VAL A 114 -13.97 12.55 10.01
C VAL A 114 -12.66 13.08 9.46
N ARG A 115 -11.75 12.21 9.04
CA ARG A 115 -10.48 12.61 8.41
C ARG A 115 -10.72 13.38 7.13
N LEU A 116 -11.69 12.96 6.32
CA LEU A 116 -12.03 13.67 5.08
C LEU A 116 -12.47 15.11 5.38
N ILE A 117 -13.40 15.30 6.32
CA ILE A 117 -13.86 16.65 6.75
C ILE A 117 -12.71 17.50 7.25
N ILE A 118 -11.80 16.93 8.07
CA ILE A 118 -10.63 17.65 8.56
C ILE A 118 -9.70 18.02 7.39
N SER A 119 -9.43 17.09 6.48
CA SER A 119 -8.60 17.34 5.30
C SER A 119 -9.17 18.45 4.42
N GLU A 120 -10.48 18.47 4.20
CA GLU A 120 -11.16 19.54 3.47
C GLU A 120 -11.01 20.91 4.14
N LYS A 121 -11.20 20.98 5.46
CA LYS A 121 -11.01 22.23 6.22
C LYS A 121 -9.56 22.72 6.17
N VAL A 122 -8.59 21.82 6.30
CA VAL A 122 -7.17 22.15 6.16
C VAL A 122 -6.90 22.65 4.74
N LYS A 123 -7.38 21.95 3.73
CA LYS A 123 -7.23 22.36 2.33
C LYS A 123 -7.83 23.74 2.09
N GLN A 124 -9.03 23.99 2.58
CA GLN A 124 -9.72 25.29 2.44
C GLN A 124 -8.95 26.44 3.12
N SER A 125 -8.27 26.15 4.23
CA SER A 125 -7.51 27.16 4.97
C SER A 125 -6.19 27.52 4.27
N PHE A 126 -5.48 26.54 3.70
CA PHE A 126 -4.16 26.75 3.09
C PHE A 126 -4.19 26.98 1.58
N ASP A 127 -5.18 26.41 0.91
CA ASP A 127 -5.34 26.50 -0.55
C ASP A 127 -6.81 26.71 -0.94
N PRO A 128 -7.38 27.87 -0.58
CA PRO A 128 -8.81 28.18 -0.87
C PRO A 128 -9.12 28.17 -2.38
N LYS A 129 -8.11 28.41 -3.21
CA LYS A 129 -8.25 28.39 -4.68
C LYS A 129 -8.07 26.99 -5.30
N ARG A 130 -7.70 25.98 -4.49
CA ARG A 130 -7.49 24.59 -4.92
C ARG A 130 -6.53 24.43 -6.10
N ILE A 131 -5.43 25.19 -6.10
CA ILE A 131 -4.39 25.14 -7.15
C ILE A 131 -3.29 24.10 -6.85
N LEU A 132 -3.10 23.72 -5.59
CA LEU A 132 -2.05 22.77 -5.19
C LEU A 132 -2.57 21.34 -5.30
N ASN A 133 -2.00 20.56 -6.24
CA ASN A 133 -2.31 19.13 -6.43
C ASN A 133 -3.81 18.78 -6.43
N PRO A 134 -4.65 19.43 -7.25
CA PRO A 134 -6.09 19.22 -7.21
C PRO A 134 -6.45 17.77 -7.51
N GLY A 135 -7.28 17.17 -6.66
CA GLY A 135 -7.80 15.81 -6.85
C GLY A 135 -6.79 14.66 -6.68
N LYS A 136 -5.55 14.93 -6.30
CA LYS A 136 -4.52 13.85 -6.20
C LYS A 136 -4.69 12.92 -5.02
N MET A 137 -5.24 13.39 -3.91
CA MET A 137 -5.43 12.54 -2.72
C MET A 137 -6.87 12.05 -2.61
N TYR A 138 -7.83 12.95 -2.78
CA TYR A 138 -9.26 12.67 -2.70
C TYR A 138 -9.97 13.45 -3.79
N ARG A 139 -11.08 12.91 -4.29
CA ARG A 139 -11.92 13.59 -5.24
C ARG A 139 -12.49 14.87 -4.60
N GLY A 140 -12.15 16.02 -5.15
CA GLY A 140 -12.63 17.32 -4.66
C GLY A 140 -11.77 18.00 -3.59
N VAL A 141 -10.63 17.41 -3.23
CA VAL A 141 -9.67 18.04 -2.29
C VAL A 141 -8.35 18.31 -2.96
#